data_4d6304e4ca12182f89a171a9003bf011
#
_entry.id   4d6304e4ca12182f89a171a9003bf011
#
_cell.length_a   1.000
_cell.length_b   1.000
_cell.length_c   1.000
_cell.angle_alpha   90.00
_cell.angle_beta   90.00
_cell.angle_gamma   90.00
#
_symmetry.space_group_name_H-M   'P 1'
#
loop_
_entity.id
_entity.type
_entity.pdbx_description
1 polymer ?
#
loop_
_entity_poly.entity_id
_entity_poly.type
_entity_poly.pdbx_seq_one_letter_code
_entity_poly.pdbx_strand_id
1 'polypeptide(L)'
;MRVTLSAAVTADGYMDDDSPRRLIISTPGDWEEVYRLRAAHDAILAGAEPLRRDDPSLLVRDQAARARRVQAGLKPDIAKVTLTRSGGLSPRLRFFTAGDADRYVFSPGEITGLQNVATVISTSEAITAKYIVTELEKRG
;
A
#
# COMPACT_ATOMS: atom_id res chain seq x y z
N MET A 1 -11.88 11.39 -5.48
CA MET A 1 -10.47 10.96 -5.18
C MET A 1 -9.59 11.05 -6.43
N ARG A 2 -8.30 11.44 -6.28
CA ARG A 2 -7.28 11.40 -7.36
C ARG A 2 -6.48 10.11 -7.20
N VAL A 3 -6.32 9.36 -8.30
CA VAL A 3 -5.50 8.13 -8.33
C VAL A 3 -4.24 8.39 -9.15
N THR A 4 -3.08 8.05 -8.61
CA THR A 4 -1.79 8.15 -9.28
C THR A 4 -1.20 6.75 -9.37
N LEU A 5 -0.79 6.34 -10.57
CA LEU A 5 -0.01 5.13 -10.79
C LEU A 5 1.47 5.51 -10.86
N SER A 6 2.30 4.89 -10.04
CA SER A 6 3.75 5.05 -10.07
C SER A 6 4.40 3.68 -10.24
N ALA A 7 5.20 3.54 -11.28
CA ALA A 7 5.93 2.31 -11.57
C ALA A 7 7.34 2.66 -12.08
N ALA A 8 8.35 1.89 -11.65
CA ALA A 8 9.67 1.91 -12.25
C ALA A 8 9.74 0.77 -13.28
N VAL A 9 10.23 1.07 -14.45
CA VAL A 9 10.36 0.10 -15.54
C VAL A 9 11.75 0.19 -16.16
N THR A 10 12.23 -0.92 -16.70
CA THR A 10 13.46 -0.96 -17.53
C THR A 10 13.20 -0.30 -18.89
N ALA A 11 14.25 -0.02 -19.64
CA ALA A 11 14.14 0.61 -20.96
C ALA A 11 13.31 -0.20 -21.98
N ASP A 12 13.22 -1.51 -21.77
CA ASP A 12 12.39 -2.45 -22.55
C ASP A 12 11.01 -2.72 -21.94
N GLY A 13 10.64 -1.99 -20.86
CA GLY A 13 9.29 -1.95 -20.32
C GLY A 13 8.97 -2.99 -19.24
N TYR A 14 9.96 -3.71 -18.71
CA TYR A 14 9.74 -4.67 -17.61
C TYR A 14 9.81 -3.98 -16.25
N MET A 15 8.98 -4.43 -15.31
CA MET A 15 8.99 -3.97 -13.91
C MET A 15 9.80 -4.87 -12.99
N ASP A 16 10.13 -6.08 -13.44
CA ASP A 16 10.88 -7.09 -12.69
C ASP A 16 11.50 -8.10 -13.68
N ASP A 17 12.36 -8.97 -13.19
CA ASP A 17 12.93 -10.10 -13.93
C ASP A 17 12.59 -11.43 -13.23
N ASP A 18 12.96 -12.55 -13.85
CA ASP A 18 12.73 -13.90 -13.32
C ASP A 18 13.80 -14.31 -12.26
N SER A 19 14.67 -13.41 -11.84
CA SER A 19 15.69 -13.72 -10.86
C SER A 19 15.09 -13.84 -9.46
N PRO A 20 15.70 -14.68 -8.57
CA PRO A 20 15.28 -14.76 -7.18
C PRO A 20 15.67 -13.51 -6.36
N ARG A 21 16.44 -12.60 -6.93
CA ARG A 21 16.86 -11.35 -6.29
C ARG A 21 15.95 -10.22 -6.74
N ARG A 22 15.63 -9.35 -5.81
CA ARG A 22 14.87 -8.13 -6.14
C ARG A 22 15.66 -7.27 -7.14
N LEU A 23 15.05 -7.00 -8.28
CA LEU A 23 15.57 -6.02 -9.24
C LEU A 23 15.36 -4.59 -8.70
N ILE A 24 16.44 -3.82 -8.58
CA ILE A 24 16.39 -2.42 -8.16
C ILE A 24 16.58 -1.57 -9.39
N ILE A 25 15.50 -1.02 -9.91
CA ILE A 25 15.48 -0.15 -11.09
C ILE A 25 15.64 1.32 -10.69
N SER A 26 15.11 1.69 -9.50
CA SER A 26 15.05 3.08 -9.03
C SER A 26 16.38 3.57 -8.49
N THR A 27 16.75 4.78 -8.89
CA THR A 27 17.87 5.53 -8.32
C THR A 27 17.50 6.17 -6.97
N PRO A 28 18.48 6.69 -6.19
CA PRO A 28 18.16 7.47 -5.00
C PRO A 28 17.25 8.67 -5.25
N GLY A 29 17.40 9.36 -6.39
CA GLY A 29 16.53 10.49 -6.76
C GLY A 29 15.09 10.06 -7.05
N ASP A 30 14.89 8.88 -7.67
CA ASP A 30 13.55 8.32 -7.88
C ASP A 30 12.86 8.01 -6.56
N TRP A 31 13.61 7.55 -5.55
CA TRP A 31 13.06 7.29 -4.22
C TRP A 31 12.59 8.56 -3.52
N GLU A 32 13.26 9.70 -3.69
CA GLU A 32 12.81 10.99 -3.16
C GLU A 32 11.47 11.38 -3.76
N GLU A 33 11.32 11.22 -5.09
CA GLU A 33 10.05 11.47 -5.78
C GLU A 33 8.93 10.53 -5.29
N VAL A 34 9.22 9.25 -5.12
CA VAL A 34 8.26 8.28 -4.57
C VAL A 34 7.81 8.68 -3.16
N TYR A 35 8.72 9.14 -2.31
CA TYR A 35 8.37 9.61 -0.96
C TYR A 35 7.53 10.88 -0.99
N ARG A 36 7.83 11.80 -1.90
CA ARG A 36 7.04 13.01 -2.13
C ARG A 36 5.62 12.67 -2.61
N LEU A 37 5.50 11.77 -3.57
CA LEU A 37 4.20 11.28 -4.04
C LEU A 37 3.40 10.64 -2.91
N ARG A 38 4.00 9.77 -2.11
CA ARG A 38 3.30 9.16 -0.96
C ARG A 38 2.80 10.23 0.01
N ALA A 39 3.64 11.21 0.35
CA ALA A 39 3.27 12.28 1.28
C ALA A 39 2.09 13.13 0.79
N ALA A 40 1.88 13.21 -0.52
CA ALA A 40 0.82 14.00 -1.17
C ALA A 40 -0.50 13.23 -1.36
N HIS A 41 -0.60 11.97 -0.89
CA HIS A 41 -1.79 11.14 -1.01
C HIS A 41 -2.28 10.68 0.37
N ASP A 42 -3.53 10.22 0.43
CA ASP A 42 -4.17 9.73 1.65
C ASP A 42 -3.99 8.24 1.85
N ALA A 43 -3.80 7.50 0.75
CA ALA A 43 -3.62 6.05 0.77
C ALA A 43 -2.60 5.57 -0.25
N ILE A 44 -1.97 4.42 0.04
CA ILE A 44 -1.13 3.66 -0.89
C ILE A 44 -1.67 2.25 -1.05
N LEU A 45 -1.85 1.81 -2.31
CA LEU A 45 -2.26 0.45 -2.63
C LEU A 45 -1.08 -0.35 -3.18
N ALA A 46 -0.86 -1.53 -2.61
CA ALA A 46 0.09 -2.52 -3.11
C ALA A 46 -0.58 -3.89 -3.19
N GLY A 47 -0.26 -4.68 -4.20
CA GLY A 47 -0.75 -6.05 -4.34
C GLY A 47 -0.20 -6.99 -3.25
N ALA A 48 -0.88 -8.09 -3.00
CA ALA A 48 -0.46 -9.05 -1.98
C ALA A 48 0.87 -9.74 -2.30
N GLU A 49 1.19 -9.97 -3.57
CA GLU A 49 2.44 -10.61 -3.97
C GLU A 49 3.67 -9.74 -3.68
N PRO A 50 3.71 -8.44 -4.05
CA PRO A 50 4.74 -7.52 -3.57
C PRO A 50 4.90 -7.50 -2.05
N LEU A 51 3.80 -7.62 -1.29
CA LEU A 51 3.88 -7.67 0.18
C LEU A 51 4.57 -8.94 0.68
N ARG A 52 4.29 -10.08 0.06
CA ARG A 52 4.94 -11.36 0.43
C ARG A 52 6.42 -11.38 0.09
N ARG A 53 6.77 -10.86 -1.10
CA ARG A 53 8.12 -10.93 -1.65
C ARG A 53 9.05 -9.90 -1.03
N ASP A 54 8.62 -8.65 -0.90
CA ASP A 54 9.48 -7.52 -0.55
C ASP A 54 9.30 -7.03 0.89
N ASP A 55 8.23 -7.45 1.55
CA ASP A 55 7.83 -6.99 2.88
C ASP A 55 7.99 -5.46 3.08
N PRO A 56 7.37 -4.62 2.22
CA PRO A 56 7.58 -3.18 2.24
C PRO A 56 6.83 -2.54 3.42
N SER A 57 7.46 -1.57 4.09
CA SER A 57 6.82 -0.83 5.18
C SER A 57 5.80 0.22 4.71
N LEU A 58 5.92 0.71 3.48
CA LEU A 58 5.06 1.71 2.83
C LEU A 58 4.86 3.01 3.65
N LEU A 59 5.89 3.45 4.35
CA LEU A 59 5.82 4.63 5.22
C LEU A 59 6.02 5.94 4.44
N VAL A 60 5.48 7.03 4.99
CA VAL A 60 5.90 8.39 4.64
C VAL A 60 7.23 8.67 5.36
N ARG A 61 8.32 8.84 4.62
CA ARG A 61 9.67 9.03 5.20
C ARG A 61 10.03 10.50 5.43
N ASP A 62 9.32 11.43 4.81
CA ASP A 62 9.50 12.86 5.02
C ASP A 62 8.92 13.28 6.38
N GLN A 63 9.79 13.69 7.31
CA GLN A 63 9.40 14.09 8.66
C GLN A 63 8.53 15.36 8.67
N ALA A 64 8.78 16.30 7.77
CA ALA A 64 7.98 17.52 7.67
C ALA A 64 6.55 17.18 7.15
N ALA A 65 6.43 16.27 6.20
CA ALA A 65 5.13 15.80 5.74
C ALA A 65 4.36 15.06 6.85
N ARG A 66 5.04 14.20 7.63
CA ARG A 66 4.46 13.52 8.79
C ARG A 66 3.94 14.52 9.82
N ALA A 67 4.74 15.55 10.15
CA ALA A 67 4.36 16.59 11.10
C ALA A 67 3.12 17.38 10.62
N ARG A 68 3.08 17.76 9.33
CA ARG A 68 1.91 18.44 8.74
C ARG A 68 0.64 17.59 8.84
N ARG A 69 0.74 16.27 8.59
CA ARG A 69 -0.42 15.37 8.73
C ARG A 69 -0.92 15.34 10.17
N VAL A 70 -0.04 15.21 11.14
CA VAL A 70 -0.40 15.21 12.57
C VAL A 70 -1.04 16.54 12.98
N GLN A 71 -0.50 17.67 12.53
CA GLN A 71 -1.09 19.00 12.76
C GLN A 71 -2.49 19.14 12.15
N ALA A 72 -2.76 18.44 11.05
CA ALA A 72 -4.09 18.38 10.42
C ALA A 72 -5.03 17.35 11.09
N GLY A 73 -4.64 16.73 12.20
CA GLY A 73 -5.42 15.71 12.91
C GLY A 73 -5.42 14.34 12.24
N LEU A 74 -4.52 14.11 11.27
CA LEU A 74 -4.37 12.84 10.55
C LEU A 74 -3.27 11.99 11.18
N LYS A 75 -3.27 10.68 10.89
CA LYS A 75 -2.15 9.81 11.23
C LYS A 75 -0.89 10.22 10.46
N PRO A 76 0.30 10.04 11.05
CA PRO A 76 1.56 10.42 10.40
C PRO A 76 1.84 9.67 9.10
N ASP A 77 1.38 8.43 8.99
CA ASP A 77 1.48 7.63 7.77
C ASP A 77 0.12 7.56 7.04
N ILE A 78 0.18 7.49 5.72
CA ILE A 78 -1.01 7.34 4.86
C ILE A 78 -1.62 5.96 5.02
N ALA A 79 -2.90 5.81 4.74
CA ALA A 79 -3.59 4.53 4.80
C ALA A 79 -2.92 3.51 3.87
N LYS A 80 -2.74 2.29 4.35
CA LYS A 80 -2.15 1.18 3.58
C LYS A 80 -3.25 0.25 3.13
N VAL A 81 -3.27 -0.01 1.83
CA VAL A 81 -4.31 -0.81 1.18
C VAL A 81 -3.67 -1.97 0.44
N THR A 82 -4.24 -3.14 0.59
CA THR A 82 -3.87 -4.31 -0.22
C THR A 82 -5.10 -5.08 -0.67
N LEU A 83 -4.95 -5.86 -1.72
CA LEU A 83 -5.95 -6.82 -2.14
C LEU A 83 -5.34 -8.21 -2.23
N THR A 84 -6.08 -9.20 -1.79
CA THR A 84 -5.66 -10.60 -1.83
C THR A 84 -6.83 -11.49 -2.19
N ARG A 85 -6.61 -12.45 -3.08
CA ARG A 85 -7.66 -13.39 -3.47
C ARG A 85 -7.80 -14.54 -2.47
N SER A 86 -6.70 -15.00 -1.92
CA SER A 86 -6.62 -16.22 -1.10
C SER A 86 -6.31 -15.95 0.38
N GLY A 87 -6.20 -14.68 0.81
CA GLY A 87 -5.59 -14.39 2.10
C GLY A 87 -4.07 -14.65 2.06
N GLY A 88 -3.56 -15.50 2.92
CA GLY A 88 -2.15 -15.93 2.92
C GLY A 88 -1.15 -14.80 3.13
N LEU A 89 -1.56 -13.74 3.82
CA LEU A 89 -0.67 -12.67 4.28
C LEU A 89 -0.36 -12.89 5.77
N SER A 90 0.92 -12.90 6.10
CA SER A 90 1.32 -12.98 7.51
C SER A 90 1.00 -11.67 8.23
N PRO A 91 0.36 -11.69 9.41
CA PRO A 91 0.13 -10.49 10.21
C PRO A 91 1.43 -9.85 10.71
N ARG A 92 2.57 -10.53 10.58
CA ARG A 92 3.90 -10.03 10.95
C ARG A 92 4.58 -9.19 9.88
N LEU A 93 4.03 -9.12 8.66
CA LEU A 93 4.58 -8.28 7.59
C LEU A 93 4.68 -6.82 8.03
N ARG A 94 5.71 -6.14 7.58
CA ARG A 94 5.94 -4.72 7.86
C ARG A 94 4.80 -3.83 7.35
N PHE A 95 4.05 -4.30 6.37
CA PHE A 95 2.79 -3.67 5.97
C PHE A 95 1.84 -3.50 7.17
N PHE A 96 1.70 -4.53 8.01
CA PHE A 96 0.80 -4.51 9.17
C PHE A 96 1.44 -3.96 10.44
N THR A 97 2.74 -4.11 10.61
CA THR A 97 3.42 -3.82 11.90
C THR A 97 4.14 -2.48 11.92
N ALA A 98 4.55 -1.93 10.76
CA ALA A 98 5.33 -0.72 10.71
C ALA A 98 4.45 0.54 10.63
N GLY A 99 4.82 1.58 11.38
CA GLY A 99 4.22 2.91 11.35
C GLY A 99 2.83 2.99 11.96
N ASP A 100 2.28 4.20 11.98
CA ASP A 100 0.93 4.49 12.44
C ASP A 100 0.08 4.92 11.24
N ALA A 101 -0.70 3.97 10.73
CA ALA A 101 -1.55 4.10 9.56
C ALA A 101 -2.79 3.21 9.69
N ASP A 102 -3.88 3.58 9.05
CA ASP A 102 -4.98 2.66 8.81
C ASP A 102 -4.58 1.60 7.79
N ARG A 103 -5.09 0.40 7.95
CA ARG A 103 -4.74 -0.75 7.11
C ARG A 103 -6.01 -1.42 6.62
N TYR A 104 -6.13 -1.56 5.31
CA TYR A 104 -7.28 -2.15 4.65
C TYR A 104 -6.86 -3.33 3.78
N VAL A 105 -7.57 -4.44 3.93
CA VAL A 105 -7.36 -5.65 3.12
C VAL A 105 -8.64 -5.97 2.39
N PHE A 106 -8.62 -5.87 1.08
CA PHE A 106 -9.75 -6.26 0.23
C PHE A 106 -9.63 -7.73 -0.19
N SER A 107 -10.73 -8.47 -0.08
CA SER A 107 -10.79 -9.89 -0.45
C SER A 107 -12.13 -10.23 -1.10
N PRO A 108 -12.18 -11.09 -2.16
CA PRO A 108 -13.43 -11.56 -2.76
C PRO A 108 -14.20 -12.57 -1.89
N GLY A 109 -13.72 -12.86 -0.70
CA GLY A 109 -14.36 -13.75 0.26
C GLY A 109 -13.81 -13.52 1.64
N GLU A 110 -14.38 -14.20 2.61
CA GLU A 110 -13.92 -14.11 4.00
C GLU A 110 -12.50 -14.65 4.14
N ILE A 111 -11.67 -13.88 4.80
CA ILE A 111 -10.33 -14.29 5.21
C ILE A 111 -10.19 -14.12 6.71
N THR A 112 -9.38 -14.96 7.33
CA THR A 112 -9.14 -14.96 8.78
C THR A 112 -7.70 -14.62 9.11
N GLY A 113 -7.46 -14.27 10.38
CA GLY A 113 -6.12 -14.04 10.91
C GLY A 113 -5.55 -12.63 10.70
N LEU A 114 -6.28 -11.71 10.07
CA LEU A 114 -5.86 -10.32 9.85
C LEU A 114 -6.72 -9.29 10.60
N GLN A 115 -7.80 -9.69 11.25
CA GLN A 115 -8.77 -8.80 11.88
C GLN A 115 -8.17 -7.96 13.03
N ASN A 116 -7.12 -8.46 13.67
CA ASN A 116 -6.41 -7.74 14.75
C ASN A 116 -5.41 -6.70 14.24
N VAL A 117 -5.06 -6.71 12.96
CA VAL A 117 -3.99 -5.87 12.37
C VAL A 117 -4.48 -4.99 11.21
N ALA A 118 -5.68 -5.26 10.68
CA ALA A 118 -6.25 -4.52 9.57
C ALA A 118 -7.79 -4.61 9.54
N THR A 119 -8.44 -3.64 8.91
CA THR A 119 -9.83 -3.74 8.51
C THR A 119 -9.94 -4.61 7.25
N VAL A 120 -10.55 -5.77 7.39
CA VAL A 120 -10.81 -6.68 6.26
C VAL A 120 -12.14 -6.31 5.62
N ILE A 121 -12.12 -6.05 4.32
CA ILE A 121 -13.28 -5.71 3.50
C ILE A 121 -13.52 -6.86 2.53
N SER A 122 -14.45 -7.72 2.89
CA SER A 122 -14.84 -8.86 2.07
C SER A 122 -16.07 -8.54 1.23
N THR A 123 -16.10 -9.00 -0.01
CA THR A 123 -17.23 -8.81 -0.92
C THR A 123 -17.34 -10.02 -1.85
N SER A 124 -18.56 -10.37 -2.22
CA SER A 124 -18.83 -11.34 -3.29
C SER A 124 -18.79 -10.72 -4.69
N GLU A 125 -18.75 -9.39 -4.77
CA GLU A 125 -18.64 -8.67 -6.03
C GLU A 125 -17.19 -8.59 -6.51
N ALA A 126 -17.01 -8.25 -7.80
CA ALA A 126 -15.69 -8.04 -8.36
C ALA A 126 -14.99 -6.83 -7.69
N ILE A 127 -13.81 -7.04 -7.15
CA ILE A 127 -12.99 -5.96 -6.58
C ILE A 127 -12.35 -5.18 -7.73
N THR A 128 -13.04 -4.15 -8.17
CA THR A 128 -12.55 -3.21 -9.18
C THR A 128 -11.83 -2.04 -8.52
N ALA A 129 -11.02 -1.30 -9.29
CA ALA A 129 -10.42 -0.05 -8.81
C ALA A 129 -11.49 0.96 -8.32
N LYS A 130 -12.62 1.05 -9.04
CA LYS A 130 -13.75 1.89 -8.64
C LYS A 130 -14.32 1.46 -7.29
N TYR A 131 -14.51 0.17 -7.06
CA TYR A 131 -15.00 -0.36 -5.78
C TYR A 131 -14.06 0.02 -4.64
N ILE A 132 -12.74 -0.21 -4.79
CA ILE A 132 -11.74 0.15 -3.77
C ILE A 132 -11.79 1.65 -3.45
N VAL A 133 -11.80 2.50 -4.47
CA VAL A 133 -11.86 3.96 -4.31
C VAL A 133 -13.13 4.37 -3.54
N THR A 134 -14.30 3.86 -3.94
CA THR A 134 -15.57 4.16 -3.27
C THR A 134 -15.58 3.72 -1.80
N GLU A 135 -15.03 2.54 -1.52
CA GLU A 135 -14.95 2.03 -0.15
C GLU A 135 -13.97 2.83 0.74
N LEU A 136 -12.89 3.32 0.17
CA LEU A 136 -11.95 4.18 0.89
C LEU A 136 -12.57 5.57 1.14
N GLU A 137 -13.27 6.16 0.18
CA GLU A 137 -13.95 7.46 0.34
C GLU A 137 -15.01 7.44 1.45
N LYS A 138 -15.69 6.31 1.66
CA LYS A 138 -16.66 6.16 2.78
C LYS A 138 -16.00 6.17 4.17
N ARG A 139 -14.69 5.95 4.22
CA ARG A 139 -13.92 5.81 5.47
C ARG A 139 -13.06 7.03 5.82
N GLY A 140 -13.04 8.03 4.97
CA GLY A 140 -12.30 9.28 5.11
C GLY A 140 -11.01 9.28 4.32
#